data_6831ebcea6996698bc62b3b08d3316c6
#
_entry.id   6831ebcea6996698bc62b3b08d3316c6
#
_cell.length_a   1.000
_cell.length_b   1.000
_cell.length_c   1.000
_cell.angle_alpha   90.00
_cell.angle_beta   90.00
_cell.angle_gamma   90.00
#
_symmetry.space_group_name_H-M   'P 1'
#
loop_
_entity.id
_entity.type
_entity.pdbx_description
1 polymer ?
#
loop_
_entity_poly.entity_id
_entity_poly.type
_entity_poly.pdbx_seq_one_letter_code
_entity_poly.pdbx_strand_id
1 'polypeptide(L)'
;GRRKFLTTGAAMYNASDPERGRSWFADCAAAKERGNELYIQIPCQPLSFDFTMANAYPFFSHSAFDGIKAYSPEQLMSVFKDPAFRDRFRENLRNPVVGTIFKGTWEQVFIGATVKEANRHWQNRTVGDVAAEQSIDPLDFMLDLALEEKLGTAFLGKFLNVGDEGVGELLRHEHGVVSLSDAGAHLIYMCDAGYGLHLLGKWVRELGVFTLQEG
;
A
#
# COMPACT_ATOMS: atom_id res chain seq x y z
N GLY A 1 13.83 -37.60 3.47
CA GLY A 1 12.81 -36.73 4.03
C GLY A 1 12.35 -35.73 2.96
N ARG A 2 11.09 -35.32 2.97
CA ARG A 2 10.58 -34.26 2.08
C ARG A 2 11.29 -32.96 2.39
N ARG A 3 11.72 -32.23 1.35
CA ARG A 3 12.32 -30.90 1.51
C ARG A 3 11.20 -29.87 1.59
N LYS A 4 11.29 -28.96 2.56
CA LYS A 4 10.41 -27.80 2.70
C LYS A 4 11.10 -26.59 2.10
N PHE A 5 10.37 -25.79 1.34
CA PHE A 5 10.87 -24.59 0.71
C PHE A 5 9.94 -23.43 0.99
N LEU A 6 10.49 -22.31 1.44
CA LEU A 6 9.80 -21.02 1.48
C LEU A 6 10.03 -20.32 0.14
N THR A 7 8.98 -19.84 -0.48
CA THR A 7 9.12 -19.07 -1.73
C THR A 7 9.60 -17.66 -1.45
N THR A 8 10.20 -17.03 -2.44
CA THR A 8 10.54 -15.59 -2.39
C THR A 8 9.34 -14.71 -2.72
N GLY A 9 8.26 -15.28 -3.28
CA GLY A 9 7.02 -14.56 -3.55
C GLY A 9 6.16 -14.43 -2.31
N ALA A 10 5.34 -13.39 -2.25
CA ALA A 10 4.36 -13.17 -1.20
C ALA A 10 2.94 -13.17 -1.77
N ALA A 11 2.03 -13.93 -1.13
CA ALA A 11 0.61 -13.81 -1.39
C ALA A 11 0.07 -12.60 -0.63
N MET A 12 -0.45 -11.63 -1.37
CA MET A 12 -1.08 -10.44 -0.82
C MET A 12 -2.53 -10.39 -1.25
N TYR A 13 -3.39 -10.01 -0.33
CA TYR A 13 -4.79 -9.78 -0.65
C TYR A 13 -4.95 -8.50 -1.47
N ASN A 14 -5.76 -8.60 -2.51
CA ASN A 14 -6.20 -7.47 -3.31
C ASN A 14 -7.70 -7.58 -3.54
N ALA A 15 -8.48 -6.65 -3.01
CA ALA A 15 -9.94 -6.66 -3.14
C ALA A 15 -10.43 -6.59 -4.59
N SER A 16 -9.66 -5.99 -5.50
CA SER A 16 -10.01 -5.93 -6.94
C SER A 16 -9.63 -7.20 -7.72
N ASP A 17 -8.83 -8.09 -7.13
CA ASP A 17 -8.40 -9.37 -7.72
C ASP A 17 -8.07 -10.38 -6.61
N PRO A 18 -9.08 -10.89 -5.87
CA PRO A 18 -8.85 -11.81 -4.74
C PRO A 18 -8.20 -13.13 -5.16
N GLU A 19 -8.47 -13.60 -6.37
CA GLU A 19 -7.97 -14.88 -6.87
C GLU A 19 -6.47 -14.87 -7.13
N ARG A 20 -5.87 -13.72 -7.36
CA ARG A 20 -4.43 -13.62 -7.57
C ARG A 20 -3.63 -14.10 -6.34
N GLY A 21 -4.06 -13.75 -5.14
CA GLY A 21 -3.43 -14.24 -3.91
C GLY A 21 -3.64 -15.75 -3.73
N ARG A 22 -4.83 -16.25 -4.04
CA ARG A 22 -5.21 -17.66 -3.91
C ARG A 22 -4.52 -18.57 -4.92
N SER A 23 -4.21 -18.09 -6.12
CA SER A 23 -3.56 -18.90 -7.17
C SER A 23 -2.21 -19.46 -6.72
N TRP A 24 -1.47 -18.78 -5.86
CA TRP A 24 -0.21 -19.27 -5.30
C TRP A 24 -0.38 -20.56 -4.49
N PHE A 25 -1.51 -20.73 -3.82
CA PHE A 25 -1.78 -21.94 -3.05
C PHE A 25 -2.07 -23.15 -3.93
N ALA A 26 -2.69 -22.95 -5.10
CA ALA A 26 -2.87 -24.01 -6.09
C ALA A 26 -1.52 -24.53 -6.60
N ASP A 27 -0.55 -23.62 -6.83
CA ASP A 27 0.81 -24.01 -7.21
C ASP A 27 1.51 -24.79 -6.08
N CYS A 28 1.31 -24.41 -4.83
CA CYS A 28 1.84 -25.13 -3.66
C CYS A 28 1.23 -26.55 -3.56
N ALA A 29 -0.09 -26.68 -3.76
CA ALA A 29 -0.77 -27.97 -3.76
C ALA A 29 -0.25 -28.88 -4.87
N ALA A 30 -0.13 -28.38 -6.09
CA ALA A 30 0.45 -29.12 -7.21
C ALA A 30 1.91 -29.53 -6.97
N ALA A 31 2.70 -28.70 -6.28
CA ALA A 31 4.07 -29.06 -5.89
C ALA A 31 4.10 -30.17 -4.85
N LYS A 32 3.17 -30.16 -3.89
CA LYS A 32 3.00 -31.19 -2.85
C LYS A 32 2.68 -32.56 -3.45
N GLU A 33 1.84 -32.62 -4.49
CA GLU A 33 1.57 -33.85 -5.25
C GLU A 33 2.84 -34.44 -5.91
N ARG A 34 3.76 -33.57 -6.33
CA ARG A 34 5.07 -33.98 -6.86
C ARG A 34 6.12 -34.29 -5.79
N GLY A 35 5.75 -34.30 -4.52
CA GLY A 35 6.63 -34.61 -3.39
C GLY A 35 7.43 -33.45 -2.84
N ASN A 36 7.14 -32.22 -3.26
CA ASN A 36 7.77 -30.98 -2.75
C ASN A 36 6.80 -30.20 -1.87
N GLU A 37 7.22 -29.77 -0.69
CA GLU A 37 6.44 -28.91 0.18
C GLU A 37 6.87 -27.44 -0.03
N LEU A 38 5.99 -26.64 -0.63
CA LEU A 38 6.18 -25.20 -0.79
C LEU A 38 5.29 -24.43 0.17
N TYR A 39 5.82 -23.34 0.68
CA TYR A 39 5.14 -22.38 1.53
C TYR A 39 5.28 -20.98 0.96
N ILE A 40 4.21 -20.20 1.05
CA ILE A 40 4.14 -18.82 0.56
C ILE A 40 4.20 -17.86 1.73
N GLN A 41 5.00 -16.82 1.60
CA GLN A 41 5.05 -15.72 2.56
C GLN A 41 3.74 -14.91 2.50
N ILE A 42 3.18 -14.60 3.65
CA ILE A 42 1.97 -13.78 3.77
C ILE A 42 2.24 -12.68 4.79
N PRO A 43 2.26 -11.41 4.38
CA PRO A 43 2.31 -10.31 5.33
C PRO A 43 0.99 -10.24 6.11
N CYS A 44 1.07 -10.12 7.43
CA CYS A 44 -0.11 -10.02 8.28
C CYS A 44 -0.62 -8.59 8.47
N GLN A 45 0.05 -7.61 7.87
CA GLN A 45 -0.32 -6.20 7.94
C GLN A 45 -0.40 -5.60 6.53
N PRO A 46 -1.12 -4.49 6.35
CA PRO A 46 -1.06 -3.73 5.11
C PRO A 46 0.37 -3.27 4.84
N LEU A 47 0.82 -3.34 3.58
CA LEU A 47 2.05 -2.68 3.18
C LEU A 47 1.80 -1.19 3.06
N SER A 48 2.55 -0.44 3.84
CA SER A 48 2.39 1.01 3.99
C SER A 48 3.53 1.75 3.29
N PHE A 49 3.18 2.84 2.60
CA PHE A 49 4.12 3.69 1.88
C PHE A 49 4.11 5.09 2.48
N ASP A 50 5.21 5.47 3.12
CA ASP A 50 5.45 6.85 3.51
C ASP A 50 5.97 7.63 2.30
N PHE A 51 5.33 8.73 1.94
CA PHE A 51 5.75 9.53 0.81
C PHE A 51 5.39 11.00 0.96
N THR A 52 6.11 11.85 0.23
CA THR A 52 5.74 13.25 -0.01
C THR A 52 5.57 13.46 -1.50
N MET A 53 4.96 14.57 -1.91
CA MET A 53 4.88 14.88 -3.33
C MET A 53 6.24 15.32 -3.94
N ALA A 54 7.26 15.56 -3.11
CA ALA A 54 8.64 15.67 -3.58
C ALA A 54 9.26 14.31 -3.98
N ASN A 55 8.78 13.21 -3.38
CA ASN A 55 9.13 11.84 -3.73
C ASN A 55 7.84 10.98 -3.77
N ALA A 56 7.10 11.11 -4.84
CA ALA A 56 5.78 10.54 -5.03
C ALA A 56 5.83 9.08 -5.54
N TYR A 57 6.67 8.22 -4.93
CA TYR A 57 6.94 6.86 -5.36
C TYR A 57 5.69 6.03 -5.72
N PRO A 58 4.60 6.03 -4.93
CA PRO A 58 3.42 5.23 -5.24
C PRO A 58 2.77 5.59 -6.59
N PHE A 59 3.04 6.78 -7.10
CA PHE A 59 2.46 7.27 -8.36
C PHE A 59 3.40 7.13 -9.56
N PHE A 60 4.64 6.69 -9.36
CA PHE A 60 5.66 6.62 -10.44
C PHE A 60 5.34 5.60 -11.53
N SER A 61 4.37 4.73 -11.33
CA SER A 61 3.84 3.82 -12.36
C SER A 61 2.83 4.50 -13.31
N HIS A 62 2.38 5.71 -13.01
CA HIS A 62 1.49 6.47 -13.89
C HIS A 62 2.29 7.28 -14.90
N SER A 63 1.87 7.25 -16.16
CA SER A 63 2.55 7.97 -17.26
C SER A 63 2.55 9.49 -17.06
N ALA A 64 1.65 10.04 -16.25
CA ALA A 64 1.69 11.47 -15.87
C ALA A 64 3.00 11.85 -15.19
N PHE A 65 3.68 10.91 -14.53
CA PHE A 65 4.96 11.11 -13.84
C PHE A 65 6.20 10.79 -14.72
N ASP A 66 6.00 10.38 -15.97
CA ASP A 66 7.12 10.10 -16.87
C ASP A 66 7.91 11.40 -17.14
N GLY A 67 9.22 11.29 -17.01
CA GLY A 67 10.14 12.40 -17.25
C GLY A 67 10.27 13.42 -16.10
N ILE A 68 9.42 13.36 -15.05
CA ILE A 68 9.47 14.33 -13.94
C ILE A 68 10.04 13.75 -12.63
N LYS A 69 10.35 12.47 -12.59
CA LYS A 69 10.82 11.77 -11.37
C LYS A 69 12.11 12.33 -10.77
N ALA A 70 12.92 12.99 -11.58
CA ALA A 70 14.19 13.61 -11.18
C ALA A 70 14.12 15.14 -11.07
N TYR A 71 12.92 15.73 -11.14
CA TYR A 71 12.74 17.18 -11.04
C TYR A 71 13.03 17.69 -9.64
N SER A 72 13.53 18.93 -9.55
CA SER A 72 13.65 19.62 -8.26
C SER A 72 12.28 19.91 -7.65
N PRO A 73 12.17 20.14 -6.34
CA PRO A 73 10.92 20.53 -5.71
C PRO A 73 10.22 21.71 -6.37
N GLU A 74 10.98 22.72 -6.82
CA GLU A 74 10.45 23.91 -7.50
C GLU A 74 9.84 23.55 -8.87
N GLN A 75 10.51 22.67 -9.61
CA GLN A 75 10.01 22.17 -10.90
C GLN A 75 8.74 21.33 -10.69
N LEU A 76 8.72 20.43 -9.68
CA LEU A 76 7.53 19.64 -9.34
C LEU A 76 6.37 20.52 -8.92
N MET A 77 6.60 21.56 -8.11
CA MET A 77 5.55 22.53 -7.75
C MET A 77 4.96 23.23 -8.97
N SER A 78 5.76 23.52 -9.98
CA SER A 78 5.27 24.09 -11.25
C SER A 78 4.39 23.10 -12.01
N VAL A 79 4.82 21.81 -12.08
CA VAL A 79 4.08 20.75 -12.74
C VAL A 79 2.74 20.49 -12.04
N PHE A 80 2.72 20.41 -10.71
CA PHE A 80 1.50 20.10 -9.95
C PHE A 80 0.45 21.22 -9.97
N LYS A 81 0.86 22.45 -10.32
CA LYS A 81 -0.04 23.57 -10.58
C LYS A 81 -0.68 23.49 -11.97
N ASP A 82 -0.06 22.80 -12.93
CA ASP A 82 -0.51 22.73 -14.31
C ASP A 82 -1.80 21.87 -14.40
N PRO A 83 -2.93 22.45 -14.86
CA PRO A 83 -4.16 21.70 -15.08
C PRO A 83 -3.97 20.51 -16.04
N ALA A 84 -3.10 20.64 -17.04
CA ALA A 84 -2.86 19.56 -17.98
C ALA A 84 -2.17 18.35 -17.34
N PHE A 85 -1.31 18.55 -16.32
CA PHE A 85 -0.77 17.46 -15.51
C PHE A 85 -1.88 16.78 -14.70
N ARG A 86 -2.73 17.56 -14.02
CA ARG A 86 -3.82 17.04 -13.19
C ARG A 86 -4.80 16.21 -14.04
N ASP A 87 -5.14 16.68 -15.23
CA ASP A 87 -6.03 15.97 -16.14
C ASP A 87 -5.41 14.65 -16.63
N ARG A 88 -4.12 14.63 -16.99
CA ARG A 88 -3.41 13.39 -17.34
C ARG A 88 -3.38 12.42 -16.18
N PHE A 89 -3.14 12.89 -14.95
CA PHE A 89 -3.11 12.00 -13.79
C PHE A 89 -4.51 11.44 -13.48
N ARG A 90 -5.59 12.25 -13.58
CA ARG A 90 -6.96 11.75 -13.47
C ARG A 90 -7.27 10.67 -14.51
N GLU A 91 -6.83 10.87 -15.75
CA GLU A 91 -7.02 9.88 -16.81
C GLU A 91 -6.27 8.56 -16.51
N ASN A 92 -5.04 8.64 -15.99
CA ASN A 92 -4.31 7.45 -15.55
C ASN A 92 -5.01 6.73 -14.39
N LEU A 93 -5.67 7.46 -13.49
CA LEU A 93 -6.43 6.86 -12.37
C LEU A 93 -7.72 6.17 -12.84
N ARG A 94 -8.38 6.71 -13.89
CA ARG A 94 -9.55 6.07 -14.49
C ARG A 94 -9.20 4.80 -15.27
N ASN A 95 -8.01 4.77 -15.88
CA ASN A 95 -7.53 3.69 -16.73
C ASN A 95 -6.16 3.16 -16.23
N PRO A 96 -6.09 2.57 -15.02
CA PRO A 96 -4.82 2.13 -14.44
C PRO A 96 -4.23 0.95 -15.23
N VAL A 97 -2.95 1.01 -15.53
CA VAL A 97 -2.23 -0.10 -16.17
C VAL A 97 -1.90 -1.20 -15.16
N VAL A 98 -1.63 -2.41 -15.68
CA VAL A 98 -1.23 -3.55 -14.84
C VAL A 98 0.06 -3.20 -14.09
N GLY A 99 0.09 -3.49 -12.79
CA GLY A 99 1.25 -3.20 -11.93
C GLY A 99 1.22 -1.82 -11.27
N THR A 100 0.20 -0.98 -11.55
CA THR A 100 0.02 0.29 -10.84
C THR A 100 -0.25 0.05 -9.35
N ILE A 101 0.53 0.70 -8.47
CA ILE A 101 0.37 0.60 -7.01
C ILE A 101 -0.91 1.31 -6.57
N PHE A 102 -1.05 2.59 -6.91
CA PHE A 102 -2.21 3.40 -6.55
C PHE A 102 -3.22 3.45 -7.72
N LYS A 103 -4.48 3.11 -7.45
CA LYS A 103 -5.56 3.04 -8.44
C LYS A 103 -6.72 3.98 -8.15
N GLY A 104 -6.48 5.05 -7.39
CA GLY A 104 -7.52 6.05 -7.08
C GLY A 104 -8.31 5.77 -5.81
N THR A 105 -7.88 4.85 -4.94
CA THR A 105 -8.53 4.60 -3.64
C THR A 105 -8.04 5.61 -2.60
N TRP A 106 -8.63 6.81 -2.63
CA TRP A 106 -8.21 7.95 -1.80
C TRP A 106 -8.46 7.76 -0.31
N GLU A 107 -9.35 6.85 0.07
CA GLU A 107 -9.62 6.40 1.44
C GLU A 107 -8.45 5.61 2.03
N GLN A 108 -7.49 5.22 1.21
CA GLN A 108 -6.27 4.52 1.60
C GLN A 108 -5.05 5.46 1.68
N VAL A 109 -5.22 6.75 1.40
CA VAL A 109 -4.18 7.78 1.49
C VAL A 109 -4.45 8.64 2.71
N PHE A 110 -3.64 8.46 3.76
CA PHE A 110 -3.73 9.22 5.00
C PHE A 110 -2.81 10.43 4.95
N ILE A 111 -3.25 11.53 5.55
CA ILE A 111 -2.41 12.69 5.82
C ILE A 111 -1.64 12.39 7.11
N GLY A 112 -0.36 12.02 6.99
CA GLY A 112 0.48 11.59 8.11
C GLY A 112 0.97 12.77 8.95
N ALA A 113 1.70 13.70 8.33
CA ALA A 113 2.20 14.88 8.99
C ALA A 113 2.08 16.12 8.09
N THR A 114 1.73 17.25 8.69
CA THR A 114 1.65 18.55 8.02
C THR A 114 2.74 19.49 8.54
N VAL A 115 3.20 20.39 7.68
CA VAL A 115 4.22 21.39 8.03
C VAL A 115 3.57 22.57 8.75
N LYS A 116 2.42 23.06 8.23
CA LYS A 116 1.71 24.20 8.79
C LYS A 116 0.80 23.77 9.94
N GLU A 117 0.83 24.51 11.04
CA GLU A 117 -0.05 24.31 12.20
C GLU A 117 -1.55 24.37 11.82
N ALA A 118 -1.90 25.25 10.89
CA ALA A 118 -3.28 25.40 10.40
C ALA A 118 -3.84 24.10 9.77
N ASN A 119 -2.98 23.24 9.21
CA ASN A 119 -3.37 22.01 8.54
C ASN A 119 -3.31 20.77 9.46
N ARG A 120 -2.84 20.93 10.71
CA ARG A 120 -2.68 19.83 11.67
C ARG A 120 -3.98 19.08 11.96
N HIS A 121 -5.11 19.74 11.86
CA HIS A 121 -6.42 19.12 12.08
C HIS A 121 -6.80 18.06 11.04
N TRP A 122 -6.09 17.98 9.91
CA TRP A 122 -6.27 16.92 8.91
C TRP A 122 -5.40 15.68 9.15
N GLN A 123 -4.43 15.74 10.07
CA GLN A 123 -3.56 14.60 10.36
C GLN A 123 -4.38 13.38 10.80
N ASN A 124 -3.96 12.20 10.35
CA ASN A 124 -4.63 10.91 10.52
C ASN A 124 -5.99 10.78 9.82
N ARG A 125 -6.42 11.75 9.03
CA ARG A 125 -7.59 11.65 8.15
C ARG A 125 -7.16 11.20 6.76
N THR A 126 -8.07 10.60 6.01
CA THR A 126 -7.79 10.23 4.62
C THR A 126 -8.01 11.43 3.68
N VAL A 127 -7.28 11.41 2.56
CA VAL A 127 -7.48 12.38 1.48
C VAL A 127 -8.92 12.29 0.95
N GLY A 128 -9.45 11.06 0.82
CA GLY A 128 -10.83 10.85 0.38
C GLY A 128 -11.86 11.50 1.29
N ASP A 129 -11.77 11.26 2.60
CA ASP A 129 -12.73 11.81 3.57
C ASP A 129 -12.71 13.34 3.59
N VAL A 130 -11.50 13.94 3.63
CA VAL A 130 -11.38 15.41 3.68
C VAL A 130 -11.88 16.03 2.38
N ALA A 131 -11.55 15.47 1.24
CA ALA A 131 -12.01 15.96 -0.05
C ALA A 131 -13.53 15.88 -0.19
N ALA A 132 -14.15 14.78 0.25
CA ALA A 132 -15.61 14.61 0.26
C ALA A 132 -16.30 15.63 1.16
N GLU A 133 -15.78 15.87 2.36
CA GLU A 133 -16.30 16.88 3.30
C GLU A 133 -16.26 18.30 2.69
N GLN A 134 -15.17 18.60 1.97
CA GLN A 134 -15.01 19.91 1.32
C GLN A 134 -15.68 20.00 -0.05
N SER A 135 -16.26 18.91 -0.57
CA SER A 135 -16.87 18.82 -1.90
C SER A 135 -15.89 19.18 -3.03
N ILE A 136 -14.63 18.73 -2.92
CA ILE A 136 -13.59 18.94 -3.94
C ILE A 136 -13.04 17.59 -4.43
N ASP A 137 -12.41 17.63 -5.59
CA ASP A 137 -11.73 16.45 -6.14
C ASP A 137 -10.55 16.04 -5.25
N PRO A 138 -10.42 14.76 -4.85
CA PRO A 138 -9.39 14.32 -3.93
C PRO A 138 -7.97 14.47 -4.48
N LEU A 139 -7.75 14.36 -5.79
CA LEU A 139 -6.46 14.67 -6.41
C LEU A 139 -6.11 16.14 -6.26
N ASP A 140 -7.09 17.04 -6.50
CA ASP A 140 -6.88 18.47 -6.33
C ASP A 140 -6.57 18.80 -4.88
N PHE A 141 -7.33 18.27 -3.93
CA PHE A 141 -7.07 18.47 -2.50
C PHE A 141 -5.65 18.04 -2.12
N MET A 142 -5.23 16.83 -2.50
CA MET A 142 -3.89 16.31 -2.17
C MET A 142 -2.78 17.19 -2.77
N LEU A 143 -2.92 17.58 -4.03
CA LEU A 143 -1.91 18.42 -4.71
C LEU A 143 -1.89 19.85 -4.15
N ASP A 144 -3.05 20.42 -3.84
CA ASP A 144 -3.13 21.77 -3.29
C ASP A 144 -2.55 21.84 -1.87
N LEU A 145 -2.85 20.85 -1.02
CA LEU A 145 -2.23 20.72 0.30
C LEU A 145 -0.72 20.57 0.19
N ALA A 146 -0.24 19.70 -0.71
CA ALA A 146 1.19 19.52 -0.92
C ALA A 146 1.87 20.81 -1.42
N LEU A 147 1.24 21.52 -2.35
CA LEU A 147 1.73 22.81 -2.87
C LEU A 147 1.77 23.89 -1.79
N GLU A 148 0.71 23.99 -0.99
CA GLU A 148 0.63 24.93 0.12
C GLU A 148 1.75 24.73 1.14
N GLU A 149 2.15 23.48 1.38
CA GLU A 149 3.21 23.08 2.30
C GLU A 149 4.59 22.87 1.62
N LYS A 150 4.75 23.37 0.40
CA LYS A 150 6.01 23.27 -0.38
C LYS A 150 6.49 21.83 -0.52
N LEU A 151 5.57 20.90 -0.77
CA LEU A 151 5.76 19.45 -0.89
C LEU A 151 6.24 18.76 0.40
N GLY A 152 6.15 19.43 1.54
CA GLY A 152 6.60 18.88 2.83
C GLY A 152 5.54 18.04 3.58
N THR A 153 4.29 18.02 3.12
CA THR A 153 3.26 17.14 3.68
C THR A 153 3.67 15.68 3.53
N ALA A 154 3.73 14.93 4.63
CA ALA A 154 3.92 13.49 4.60
C ALA A 154 2.57 12.79 4.47
N PHE A 155 2.45 11.90 3.52
CA PHE A 155 1.31 11.04 3.31
C PHE A 155 1.67 9.59 3.64
N LEU A 156 0.70 8.81 4.10
CA LEU A 156 0.82 7.37 4.30
C LEU A 156 -0.21 6.65 3.43
N GLY A 157 0.27 5.89 2.46
CA GLY A 157 -0.59 5.07 1.60
C GLY A 157 -0.61 3.61 2.04
N LYS A 158 -1.80 3.03 2.22
CA LYS A 158 -2.00 1.60 2.51
C LYS A 158 -2.65 0.94 1.32
N PHE A 159 -1.86 0.53 0.33
CA PHE A 159 -2.38 0.13 -0.99
C PHE A 159 -2.43 -1.38 -1.22
N LEU A 160 -1.67 -2.15 -0.47
CA LEU A 160 -1.55 -3.59 -0.64
C LEU A 160 -1.89 -4.31 0.66
N ASN A 161 -2.46 -5.50 0.53
CA ASN A 161 -2.81 -6.38 1.64
C ASN A 161 -3.79 -5.72 2.63
N VAL A 162 -4.81 -5.05 2.11
CA VAL A 162 -5.85 -4.34 2.87
C VAL A 162 -7.15 -5.13 2.83
N GLY A 163 -7.78 -5.34 4.00
CA GLY A 163 -9.04 -6.07 4.16
C GLY A 163 -8.86 -7.29 5.04
N ASP A 164 -9.38 -7.21 6.26
CA ASP A 164 -9.15 -8.21 7.32
C ASP A 164 -9.69 -9.60 6.96
N GLU A 165 -10.84 -9.68 6.31
CA GLU A 165 -11.45 -10.95 5.90
C GLU A 165 -10.56 -11.69 4.89
N GLY A 166 -10.20 -11.03 3.80
CA GLY A 166 -9.40 -11.65 2.74
C GLY A 166 -7.96 -11.93 3.15
N VAL A 167 -7.34 -11.05 3.93
CA VAL A 167 -6.00 -11.30 4.50
C VAL A 167 -6.05 -12.45 5.49
N GLY A 168 -7.07 -12.50 6.37
CA GLY A 168 -7.25 -13.59 7.33
C GLY A 168 -7.47 -14.95 6.68
N GLU A 169 -8.12 -14.99 5.51
CA GLU A 169 -8.24 -16.22 4.71
C GLU A 169 -6.87 -16.71 4.24
N LEU A 170 -6.03 -15.81 3.68
CA LEU A 170 -4.69 -16.17 3.24
C LEU A 170 -3.81 -16.66 4.41
N LEU A 171 -3.86 -15.95 5.54
CA LEU A 171 -3.06 -16.27 6.73
C LEU A 171 -3.38 -17.66 7.31
N ARG A 172 -4.64 -18.12 7.21
CA ARG A 172 -5.08 -19.43 7.72
C ARG A 172 -4.81 -20.60 6.77
N HIS A 173 -4.31 -20.32 5.57
CA HIS A 173 -4.07 -21.38 4.59
C HIS A 173 -2.90 -22.28 4.99
N GLU A 174 -3.04 -23.63 4.82
CA GLU A 174 -2.03 -24.63 5.22
C GLU A 174 -0.64 -24.43 4.58
N HIS A 175 -0.57 -23.77 3.43
CA HIS A 175 0.67 -23.42 2.74
C HIS A 175 1.12 -21.98 3.00
N GLY A 176 0.40 -21.22 3.84
CA GLY A 176 0.75 -19.87 4.23
C GLY A 176 1.74 -19.86 5.39
N VAL A 177 2.67 -18.92 5.37
CA VAL A 177 3.57 -18.64 6.50
C VAL A 177 3.58 -17.14 6.74
N VAL A 178 3.22 -16.72 7.94
CA VAL A 178 3.30 -15.31 8.32
C VAL A 178 4.75 -14.87 8.25
N SER A 179 5.03 -13.99 7.33
CA SER A 179 6.38 -13.50 7.09
C SER A 179 6.32 -12.28 6.16
N LEU A 180 7.45 -11.66 5.92
CA LEU A 180 7.62 -10.51 5.06
C LEU A 180 7.14 -9.19 5.69
N SER A 181 8.11 -8.36 6.01
CA SER A 181 7.88 -6.98 6.43
C SER A 181 8.44 -5.96 5.44
N ASP A 182 9.27 -6.40 4.50
CA ASP A 182 10.12 -5.53 3.67
C ASP A 182 10.98 -4.52 4.48
N ALA A 183 11.06 -4.69 5.80
CA ALA A 183 11.84 -3.84 6.65
C ALA A 183 13.32 -3.87 6.25
N GLY A 184 13.90 -2.70 6.04
CA GLY A 184 15.28 -2.53 5.59
C GLY A 184 15.49 -2.52 4.08
N ALA A 185 14.51 -2.94 3.29
CA ALA A 185 14.60 -2.91 1.83
C ALA A 185 14.35 -1.51 1.26
N HIS A 186 13.40 -0.79 1.83
CA HIS A 186 12.90 0.50 1.32
C HIS A 186 12.72 1.52 2.46
N LEU A 187 13.76 1.75 3.27
CA LEU A 187 13.71 2.59 4.47
C LEU A 187 13.20 4.03 4.24
N ILE A 188 13.29 4.53 3.00
CA ILE A 188 12.84 5.88 2.68
C ILE A 188 11.30 5.98 2.65
N TYR A 189 10.60 4.89 2.35
CA TYR A 189 9.13 4.91 2.18
C TYR A 189 8.40 3.65 2.66
N MET A 190 9.10 2.62 3.18
CA MET A 190 8.47 1.41 3.70
C MET A 190 9.32 0.78 4.80
N CYS A 191 8.73 0.60 5.99
CA CYS A 191 9.39 -0.07 7.11
C CYS A 191 8.34 -0.73 8.02
N ASP A 192 7.88 -1.91 7.63
CA ASP A 192 6.84 -2.66 8.36
C ASP A 192 7.43 -3.72 9.32
N ALA A 193 8.55 -3.39 10.00
CA ALA A 193 9.27 -4.31 10.90
C ALA A 193 8.43 -4.85 12.07
N GLY A 194 7.33 -4.18 12.41
CA GLY A 194 6.45 -4.55 13.52
C GLY A 194 5.46 -5.68 13.24
N TYR A 195 5.56 -6.39 12.13
CA TYR A 195 4.55 -7.36 11.70
C TYR A 195 4.26 -8.47 12.72
N GLY A 196 5.24 -8.95 13.48
CA GLY A 196 5.02 -9.94 14.54
C GLY A 196 4.16 -9.41 15.68
N LEU A 197 4.36 -8.15 16.09
CA LEU A 197 3.50 -7.49 17.09
C LEU A 197 2.10 -7.24 16.53
N HIS A 198 1.99 -6.91 15.25
CA HIS A 198 0.71 -6.76 14.56
C HIS A 198 -0.06 -8.08 14.51
N LEU A 199 0.61 -9.21 14.24
CA LEU A 199 0.00 -10.53 14.29
C LEU A 199 -0.62 -10.79 15.66
N LEU A 200 0.16 -10.65 16.74
CA LEU A 200 -0.30 -10.90 18.09
C LEU A 200 -1.36 -9.88 18.57
N GLY A 201 -1.20 -8.60 18.22
CA GLY A 201 -2.12 -7.54 18.62
C GLY A 201 -3.45 -7.63 17.88
N LYS A 202 -3.41 -7.60 16.55
CA LYS A 202 -4.61 -7.55 15.73
C LYS A 202 -5.25 -8.93 15.53
N TRP A 203 -4.48 -9.88 14.99
CA TRP A 203 -5.06 -11.15 14.53
C TRP A 203 -5.36 -12.14 15.66
N VAL A 204 -4.56 -12.14 16.73
CA VAL A 204 -4.82 -12.97 17.90
C VAL A 204 -5.78 -12.28 18.87
N ARG A 205 -5.39 -11.08 19.38
CA ARG A 205 -6.10 -10.44 20.49
C ARG A 205 -7.38 -9.73 20.07
N GLU A 206 -7.34 -8.95 19.00
CA GLU A 206 -8.48 -8.11 18.59
C GLU A 206 -9.49 -8.86 17.75
N LEU A 207 -9.03 -9.59 16.72
CA LEU A 207 -9.90 -10.29 15.79
C LEU A 207 -10.18 -11.76 16.18
N GLY A 208 -9.36 -12.36 17.05
CA GLY A 208 -9.52 -13.75 17.45
C GLY A 208 -9.41 -14.76 16.28
N VAL A 209 -8.71 -14.39 15.21
CA VAL A 209 -8.50 -15.23 14.02
C VAL A 209 -7.61 -16.42 14.33
N PHE A 210 -6.64 -16.20 15.22
CA PHE A 210 -5.72 -17.22 15.75
C PHE A 210 -5.77 -17.26 17.27
N THR A 211 -5.51 -18.42 17.83
CA THR A 211 -5.12 -18.55 19.25
C THR A 211 -3.68 -18.08 19.45
N LEU A 212 -3.27 -17.84 20.69
CA LEU A 212 -1.89 -17.45 21.00
C LEU A 212 -0.87 -18.54 20.60
N GLN A 213 -1.28 -19.80 20.58
CA GLN A 213 -0.42 -20.92 20.20
C GLN A 213 -0.25 -21.03 18.67
N GLU A 214 -1.23 -20.55 17.90
CA GLU A 214 -1.19 -20.55 16.42
C GLU A 214 -0.45 -19.33 15.85
N GLY A 215 -0.51 -18.16 16.52
CA GLY A 215 0.18 -16.92 16.13
C GLY A 215 1.59 -16.87 16.70
#